data_55926aec8b8c3be17b0bd00f8e85ada1
#
_entry.id   55926aec8b8c3be17b0bd00f8e85ada1
#
_cell.length_a   1.000
_cell.length_b   1.000
_cell.length_c   1.000
_cell.angle_alpha   90.00
_cell.angle_beta   90.00
_cell.angle_gamma   90.00
#
_symmetry.space_group_name_H-M   'P 1'
#
loop_
_entity.id
_entity.type
_entity.pdbx_description
1 polymer ?
#
loop_
_entity_poly.entity_id
_entity_poly.type
_entity_poly.pdbx_seq_one_letter_code
_entity_poly.pdbx_strand_id
1 'polypeptide(L)'
;MKTLTTAACLLLCATACGQDIRSYVMANTVPVATLDATAAADDYADLAAVGQAIGEARVVMLGEQDHGDGPAFQAKTRLVKYLHERKGFTVLAFESDFYGLTTGWDQLAKQPDSIQYFLQRNIFSLWTRSADCRYLFEQYIPQSFQTANPLHLSGFDSQHYLGYSYLHLRTDLDRYLVSAGIANQFPSPAAYQQFLAAVQGRIAEMRTPGAFRPDMRKPLKDGLQLVSQAQLAAHDTSAWPLVIEGIRAFSLEERVPSEWARDKAMADNLKFLLTTRYKDAKIIVWAANQHIMKRTDQLPKGQKVDLILRNKMGTYFTRDPQWAKQTYVLGFASYQGTSGRLGGASYPVQAPDQHGLENWVPKGLAYGFLDFTAYNKQFNSPSAPFLLKSPSHYTIPARFAPIPWNLVYDGLFFIREMQATKKSE
;
A
#
# COMPACT_ATOMS: atom_id res chain seq x y z
N MET A 1 -76.79 -10.89 22.57
CA MET A 1 -75.52 -11.57 22.89
C MET A 1 -74.59 -11.36 21.71
N LYS A 2 -73.60 -10.47 21.88
CA LYS A 2 -72.56 -10.22 20.82
C LYS A 2 -71.25 -10.78 21.41
N THR A 3 -70.72 -11.82 20.81
CA THR A 3 -69.44 -12.40 21.13
C THR A 3 -68.32 -11.59 20.48
N LEU A 4 -67.46 -10.96 21.28
CA LEU A 4 -66.21 -10.34 20.88
C LEU A 4 -65.16 -11.46 20.77
N THR A 5 -64.62 -11.64 19.57
CA THR A 5 -63.45 -12.48 19.34
C THR A 5 -62.20 -11.58 19.37
N THR A 6 -61.41 -11.73 20.44
CA THR A 6 -60.13 -11.02 20.60
C THR A 6 -59.04 -11.77 19.84
N ALA A 7 -58.58 -11.18 18.73
CA ALA A 7 -57.39 -11.71 18.00
C ALA A 7 -56.13 -11.21 18.72
N ALA A 8 -55.39 -12.12 19.32
CA ALA A 8 -54.06 -11.87 19.85
C ALA A 8 -53.05 -11.85 18.74
N CYS A 9 -52.58 -10.68 18.34
CA CYS A 9 -51.39 -10.55 17.49
C CYS A 9 -50.13 -10.86 18.32
N LEU A 10 -49.55 -12.04 18.12
CA LEU A 10 -48.21 -12.36 18.58
C LEU A 10 -47.22 -11.58 17.72
N LEU A 11 -46.70 -10.44 18.22
CA LEU A 11 -45.50 -9.80 17.70
C LEU A 11 -44.31 -10.71 18.01
N LEU A 12 -43.89 -11.48 17.04
CA LEU A 12 -42.56 -12.09 17.03
C LEU A 12 -41.55 -10.96 16.86
N CYS A 13 -41.04 -10.41 17.96
CA CYS A 13 -39.78 -9.66 17.95
C CYS A 13 -38.66 -10.65 17.59
N ALA A 14 -38.32 -10.74 16.30
CA ALA A 14 -37.04 -11.28 15.86
C ALA A 14 -35.96 -10.32 16.40
N THR A 15 -35.47 -10.59 17.61
CA THR A 15 -34.16 -10.06 18.03
C THR A 15 -33.15 -10.59 17.01
N ALA A 16 -32.78 -9.77 16.04
CA ALA A 16 -31.59 -10.01 15.24
C ALA A 16 -30.41 -9.95 16.21
N CYS A 17 -30.07 -11.09 16.81
CA CYS A 17 -28.83 -11.28 17.53
C CYS A 17 -27.72 -11.09 16.51
N GLY A 18 -27.14 -9.89 16.42
CA GLY A 18 -25.96 -9.66 15.63
C GLY A 18 -24.91 -10.68 16.05
N GLN A 19 -24.47 -11.53 15.12
CA GLN A 19 -23.42 -12.49 15.42
C GLN A 19 -22.19 -11.69 15.87
N ASP A 20 -21.68 -12.03 17.05
CA ASP A 20 -20.44 -11.50 17.58
C ASP A 20 -19.30 -11.69 16.54
N ILE A 21 -18.50 -10.64 16.32
CA ILE A 21 -17.37 -10.67 15.36
C ILE A 21 -16.44 -11.87 15.60
N ARG A 22 -16.27 -12.29 16.85
CA ARG A 22 -15.49 -13.47 17.20
C ARG A 22 -16.09 -14.75 16.59
N SER A 23 -17.39 -14.95 16.79
CA SER A 23 -18.10 -16.10 16.23
C SER A 23 -18.07 -16.10 14.71
N TYR A 24 -18.14 -14.90 14.10
CA TYR A 24 -17.99 -14.76 12.67
C TYR A 24 -16.60 -15.18 12.18
N VAL A 25 -15.53 -14.69 12.83
CA VAL A 25 -14.14 -15.06 12.50
C VAL A 25 -13.93 -16.56 12.58
N MET A 26 -14.39 -17.20 13.67
CA MET A 26 -14.27 -18.65 13.88
C MET A 26 -14.98 -19.47 12.79
N ALA A 27 -16.13 -19.01 12.31
CA ALA A 27 -16.97 -19.73 11.35
C ALA A 27 -16.61 -19.46 9.89
N ASN A 28 -16.03 -18.28 9.58
CA ASN A 28 -15.88 -17.81 8.20
C ASN A 28 -14.43 -17.60 7.77
N THR A 29 -13.43 -17.96 8.60
CA THR A 29 -12.05 -17.99 8.13
C THR A 29 -11.85 -19.18 7.19
N VAL A 30 -11.59 -18.90 5.92
CA VAL A 30 -11.39 -19.90 4.87
C VAL A 30 -9.91 -20.29 4.83
N PRO A 31 -9.58 -21.61 4.79
CA PRO A 31 -8.19 -22.03 4.66
C PRO A 31 -7.60 -21.67 3.30
N VAL A 32 -6.34 -21.23 3.31
CA VAL A 32 -5.48 -21.13 2.13
C VAL A 32 -4.47 -22.25 2.20
N ALA A 33 -4.35 -23.03 1.13
CA ALA A 33 -3.60 -24.29 1.15
C ALA A 33 -2.09 -24.09 1.06
N THR A 34 -1.65 -23.10 0.26
CA THR A 34 -0.22 -22.86 -0.01
C THR A 34 0.09 -21.39 -0.26
N LEU A 35 1.35 -21.01 -0.03
CA LEU A 35 1.90 -19.71 -0.44
C LEU A 35 2.79 -19.82 -1.69
N ASP A 36 3.02 -21.03 -2.19
CA ASP A 36 3.91 -21.28 -3.32
C ASP A 36 3.32 -20.72 -4.62
N ALA A 37 4.00 -19.71 -5.16
CA ALA A 37 3.66 -19.10 -6.44
C ALA A 37 4.32 -19.79 -7.64
N THR A 38 5.25 -20.74 -7.41
CA THR A 38 6.08 -21.32 -8.48
C THR A 38 5.41 -22.50 -9.19
N ALA A 39 4.31 -23.02 -8.64
CA ALA A 39 3.55 -24.11 -9.26
C ALA A 39 3.10 -23.71 -10.69
N ALA A 40 3.51 -24.51 -11.66
CA ALA A 40 3.23 -24.25 -13.08
C ALA A 40 1.73 -24.37 -13.43
N ALA A 41 1.00 -25.22 -12.72
CA ALA A 41 -0.43 -25.47 -12.92
C ALA A 41 -1.21 -25.21 -11.61
N ASP A 42 -1.10 -23.99 -11.07
CA ASP A 42 -1.91 -23.56 -9.92
C ASP A 42 -3.33 -23.29 -10.40
N ASP A 43 -4.31 -24.05 -9.88
CA ASP A 43 -5.72 -23.84 -10.19
C ASP A 43 -6.36 -22.73 -9.36
N TYR A 44 -5.67 -22.27 -8.30
CA TYR A 44 -6.10 -21.24 -7.34
C TYR A 44 -7.42 -21.58 -6.63
N ALA A 45 -7.79 -22.85 -6.51
CA ALA A 45 -9.06 -23.25 -5.91
C ALA A 45 -9.21 -22.74 -4.47
N ASP A 46 -8.11 -22.73 -3.69
CA ASP A 46 -8.03 -22.21 -2.33
C ASP A 46 -8.10 -20.67 -2.24
N LEU A 47 -7.89 -19.95 -3.34
CA LEU A 47 -8.05 -18.49 -3.44
C LEU A 47 -9.41 -18.07 -3.99
N ALA A 48 -10.33 -18.99 -4.27
CA ALA A 48 -11.65 -18.70 -4.81
C ALA A 48 -12.43 -17.69 -3.92
N ALA A 49 -12.38 -17.88 -2.59
CA ALA A 49 -13.01 -16.97 -1.64
C ALA A 49 -12.41 -15.55 -1.68
N VAL A 50 -11.08 -15.45 -1.85
CA VAL A 50 -10.41 -14.14 -2.03
C VAL A 50 -10.91 -13.47 -3.31
N GLY A 51 -10.97 -14.21 -4.41
CA GLY A 51 -11.46 -13.69 -5.68
C GLY A 51 -12.93 -13.27 -5.66
N GLN A 52 -13.76 -13.98 -4.91
CA GLN A 52 -15.17 -13.63 -4.71
C GLN A 52 -15.31 -12.35 -3.87
N ALA A 53 -14.55 -12.21 -2.79
CA ALA A 53 -14.57 -11.03 -1.94
C ALA A 53 -14.10 -9.77 -2.68
N ILE A 54 -13.04 -9.87 -3.48
CA ILE A 54 -12.52 -8.78 -4.32
C ILE A 54 -13.56 -8.37 -5.37
N GLY A 55 -14.33 -9.32 -5.94
CA GLY A 55 -15.36 -9.05 -6.92
C GLY A 55 -14.84 -8.23 -8.12
N GLU A 56 -15.53 -7.11 -8.40
CA GLU A 56 -15.21 -6.20 -9.50
C GLU A 56 -14.34 -5.00 -9.10
N ALA A 57 -13.64 -5.08 -7.97
CA ALA A 57 -12.72 -4.02 -7.56
C ALA A 57 -11.66 -3.75 -8.64
N ARG A 58 -11.38 -2.46 -8.89
CA ARG A 58 -10.31 -2.00 -9.78
C ARG A 58 -8.97 -1.87 -9.07
N VAL A 59 -8.99 -1.73 -7.76
CA VAL A 59 -7.79 -1.58 -6.92
C VAL A 59 -7.82 -2.64 -5.83
N VAL A 60 -6.77 -3.45 -5.74
CA VAL A 60 -6.55 -4.36 -4.62
C VAL A 60 -5.27 -3.94 -3.91
N MET A 61 -5.39 -3.58 -2.63
CA MET A 61 -4.24 -3.22 -1.81
C MET A 61 -3.82 -4.40 -0.96
N LEU A 62 -2.59 -4.87 -1.11
CA LEU A 62 -1.99 -5.98 -0.38
C LEU A 62 -1.01 -5.44 0.66
N GLY A 63 -1.32 -5.71 1.95
CA GLY A 63 -0.51 -5.27 3.08
C GLY A 63 0.63 -6.20 3.45
N GLU A 64 1.40 -5.80 4.47
CA GLU A 64 2.35 -6.59 5.25
C GLU A 64 2.59 -5.91 6.58
N GLN A 65 2.90 -6.67 7.63
CA GLN A 65 3.10 -6.11 8.97
C GLN A 65 4.50 -5.50 9.14
N ASP A 66 5.52 -6.10 8.52
CA ASP A 66 6.87 -5.55 8.39
C ASP A 66 7.47 -5.92 7.02
N HIS A 67 8.37 -5.08 6.54
CA HIS A 67 9.15 -5.32 5.31
C HIS A 67 10.22 -6.44 5.48
N GLY A 68 9.98 -7.37 6.38
CA GLY A 68 10.83 -8.50 6.69
C GLY A 68 10.06 -9.82 6.81
N ASP A 69 8.82 -9.85 6.38
CA ASP A 69 7.87 -10.94 6.55
C ASP A 69 7.88 -11.91 5.36
N GLY A 70 8.75 -12.93 5.39
CA GLY A 70 8.92 -13.89 4.29
C GLY A 70 7.61 -14.52 3.82
N PRO A 71 6.82 -15.20 4.68
CA PRO A 71 5.54 -15.78 4.28
C PRO A 71 4.52 -14.77 3.74
N ALA A 72 4.53 -13.50 4.23
CA ALA A 72 3.68 -12.45 3.66
C ALA A 72 4.10 -12.11 2.22
N PHE A 73 5.42 -12.08 1.94
CA PHE A 73 5.93 -11.84 0.60
C PHE A 73 5.59 -12.98 -0.37
N GLN A 74 5.69 -14.23 0.09
CA GLN A 74 5.26 -15.40 -0.70
C GLN A 74 3.74 -15.34 -1.00
N ALA A 75 2.91 -15.06 0.01
CA ALA A 75 1.47 -14.91 -0.15
C ALA A 75 1.12 -13.80 -1.15
N LYS A 76 1.75 -12.62 -1.02
CA LYS A 76 1.55 -11.49 -1.95
C LYS A 76 2.01 -11.85 -3.36
N THR A 77 3.13 -12.54 -3.52
CA THR A 77 3.61 -13.01 -4.82
C THR A 77 2.58 -13.92 -5.49
N ARG A 78 2.02 -14.89 -4.76
CA ARG A 78 0.99 -15.80 -5.27
C ARG A 78 -0.33 -15.07 -5.56
N LEU A 79 -0.72 -14.13 -4.71
CA LEU A 79 -1.90 -13.27 -4.92
C LEU A 79 -1.73 -12.37 -6.16
N VAL A 80 -0.55 -11.79 -6.39
CA VAL A 80 -0.26 -11.01 -7.60
C VAL A 80 -0.44 -11.87 -8.85
N LYS A 81 0.13 -13.08 -8.85
CA LYS A 81 -0.02 -14.04 -9.96
C LYS A 81 -1.50 -14.39 -10.18
N TYR A 82 -2.24 -14.75 -9.13
CA TYR A 82 -3.68 -15.03 -9.20
C TYR A 82 -4.49 -13.87 -9.76
N LEU A 83 -4.28 -12.66 -9.23
CA LEU A 83 -5.00 -11.46 -9.67
C LEU A 83 -4.69 -11.12 -11.13
N HIS A 84 -3.45 -11.29 -11.56
CA HIS A 84 -3.05 -11.08 -12.94
C HIS A 84 -3.65 -12.12 -13.90
N GLU A 85 -3.50 -13.40 -13.60
CA GLU A 85 -3.91 -14.49 -14.50
C GLU A 85 -5.43 -14.72 -14.53
N ARG A 86 -6.15 -14.46 -13.42
CA ARG A 86 -7.56 -14.85 -13.26
C ARG A 86 -8.53 -13.69 -13.08
N LYS A 87 -8.04 -12.50 -12.67
CA LYS A 87 -8.92 -11.37 -12.30
C LYS A 87 -8.71 -10.14 -13.17
N GLY A 88 -7.80 -10.19 -14.15
CA GLY A 88 -7.55 -9.13 -15.14
C GLY A 88 -6.81 -7.91 -14.58
N PHE A 89 -6.03 -8.08 -13.50
CA PHE A 89 -5.14 -7.04 -13.00
C PHE A 89 -3.87 -7.01 -13.85
N THR A 90 -3.58 -5.88 -14.48
CA THR A 90 -2.45 -5.75 -15.41
C THR A 90 -1.38 -4.77 -14.95
N VAL A 91 -1.56 -4.14 -13.78
CA VAL A 91 -0.58 -3.20 -13.21
C VAL A 91 -0.29 -3.58 -11.76
N LEU A 92 0.99 -3.66 -11.42
CA LEU A 92 1.49 -3.81 -10.05
C LEU A 92 2.20 -2.53 -9.63
N ALA A 93 1.60 -1.79 -8.71
CA ALA A 93 2.14 -0.56 -8.15
C ALA A 93 2.78 -0.84 -6.79
N PHE A 94 4.06 -0.46 -6.64
CA PHE A 94 4.83 -0.64 -5.41
C PHE A 94 4.87 0.62 -4.54
N GLU A 95 4.89 0.46 -3.22
CA GLU A 95 5.36 1.46 -2.26
C GLU A 95 6.85 1.72 -2.53
N SER A 96 7.14 2.32 -3.68
CA SER A 96 8.49 2.63 -4.15
C SER A 96 8.45 3.83 -5.09
N ASP A 97 9.61 4.29 -5.52
CA ASP A 97 9.86 5.52 -6.25
C ASP A 97 8.89 5.73 -7.44
N PHE A 98 7.96 6.70 -7.29
CA PHE A 98 6.98 7.02 -8.33
C PHE A 98 7.66 7.48 -9.64
N TYR A 99 8.64 8.39 -9.57
CA TYR A 99 9.28 8.92 -10.77
C TYR A 99 10.09 7.86 -11.50
N GLY A 100 10.89 7.08 -10.76
CA GLY A 100 11.71 6.02 -11.33
C GLY A 100 10.88 4.92 -12.00
N LEU A 101 9.78 4.51 -11.33
CA LEU A 101 8.90 3.44 -11.81
C LEU A 101 7.79 3.91 -12.75
N THR A 102 7.70 5.20 -13.05
CA THR A 102 6.86 5.73 -14.14
C THR A 102 7.71 6.13 -15.33
N THR A 103 8.45 7.22 -15.22
CA THR A 103 9.25 7.76 -16.33
C THR A 103 10.39 6.82 -16.75
N GLY A 104 11.13 6.28 -15.76
CA GLY A 104 12.21 5.34 -16.06
C GLY A 104 11.71 4.00 -16.62
N TRP A 105 10.58 3.52 -16.11
CA TRP A 105 9.94 2.32 -16.64
C TRP A 105 9.51 2.46 -18.10
N ASP A 106 9.00 3.63 -18.51
CA ASP A 106 8.56 3.87 -19.88
C ASP A 106 9.72 3.83 -20.88
N GLN A 107 10.86 4.33 -20.46
CA GLN A 107 12.06 4.39 -21.30
C GLN A 107 12.81 3.06 -21.39
N LEU A 108 12.46 2.08 -20.54
CA LEU A 108 13.11 0.78 -20.50
C LEU A 108 12.69 -0.08 -21.69
N ALA A 109 13.67 -0.67 -22.38
CA ALA A 109 13.41 -1.80 -23.28
C ALA A 109 12.89 -3.01 -22.48
N LYS A 110 11.71 -3.53 -22.87
CA LYS A 110 11.02 -4.59 -22.13
C LYS A 110 11.56 -5.99 -22.46
N GLN A 111 12.88 -6.14 -22.34
CA GLN A 111 13.56 -7.43 -22.42
C GLN A 111 13.76 -8.01 -21.02
N PRO A 112 13.67 -9.33 -20.81
CA PRO A 112 13.73 -9.96 -19.48
C PRO A 112 14.91 -9.48 -18.62
N ASP A 113 16.13 -9.50 -19.14
CA ASP A 113 17.34 -9.10 -18.42
C ASP A 113 17.33 -7.60 -18.07
N SER A 114 16.84 -6.76 -19.00
CA SER A 114 16.72 -5.32 -18.79
C SER A 114 15.68 -5.01 -17.70
N ILE A 115 14.56 -5.75 -17.69
CA ILE A 115 13.52 -5.64 -16.68
C ILE A 115 14.09 -6.02 -15.31
N GLN A 116 14.72 -7.19 -15.20
CA GLN A 116 15.30 -7.66 -13.94
C GLN A 116 16.33 -6.67 -13.39
N TYR A 117 17.26 -6.20 -14.22
CA TYR A 117 18.24 -5.20 -13.84
C TYR A 117 17.62 -3.89 -13.36
N PHE A 118 16.58 -3.44 -14.05
CA PHE A 118 15.86 -2.22 -13.70
C PHE A 118 15.12 -2.36 -12.35
N LEU A 119 14.43 -3.48 -12.11
CA LEU A 119 13.68 -3.73 -10.88
C LEU A 119 14.61 -3.72 -9.66
N GLN A 120 15.75 -4.37 -9.73
CA GLN A 120 16.75 -4.39 -8.65
C GLN A 120 17.25 -3.01 -8.21
N ARG A 121 17.14 -1.99 -9.09
CA ARG A 121 17.65 -0.63 -8.86
C ARG A 121 16.56 0.39 -8.54
N ASN A 122 15.32 0.12 -8.92
CA ASN A 122 14.22 1.08 -8.87
C ASN A 122 13.06 0.66 -7.96
N ILE A 123 13.12 -0.54 -7.39
CA ILE A 123 12.27 -0.98 -6.27
C ILE A 123 13.16 -1.13 -5.04
N PHE A 124 12.62 -0.87 -3.84
CA PHE A 124 13.37 -1.01 -2.60
C PHE A 124 13.95 -2.42 -2.45
N SER A 125 15.23 -2.47 -2.08
CA SER A 125 16.01 -3.71 -2.00
C SER A 125 15.50 -4.72 -0.96
N LEU A 126 14.68 -4.26 -0.01
CA LEU A 126 14.02 -5.12 0.98
C LEU A 126 13.09 -6.17 0.31
N TRP A 127 12.53 -5.85 -0.86
CA TRP A 127 11.74 -6.80 -1.65
C TRP A 127 12.56 -7.46 -2.75
N THR A 128 13.30 -6.67 -3.56
CA THR A 128 13.99 -7.21 -4.74
C THR A 128 15.18 -8.12 -4.41
N ARG A 129 15.68 -8.06 -3.17
CA ARG A 129 16.74 -8.96 -2.68
C ARG A 129 16.23 -10.03 -1.72
N SER A 130 14.92 -10.11 -1.51
CA SER A 130 14.30 -11.15 -0.70
C SER A 130 14.17 -12.44 -1.49
N ALA A 131 14.61 -13.56 -0.91
CA ALA A 131 14.40 -14.88 -1.47
C ALA A 131 12.91 -15.20 -1.67
N ASP A 132 12.04 -14.65 -0.79
CA ASP A 132 10.60 -14.87 -0.81
C ASP A 132 9.89 -14.10 -1.95
N CYS A 133 10.54 -13.09 -2.52
CA CYS A 133 10.07 -12.35 -3.70
C CYS A 133 10.81 -12.73 -5.01
N ARG A 134 11.83 -13.58 -4.94
CA ARG A 134 12.72 -13.86 -6.07
C ARG A 134 11.95 -14.29 -7.32
N TYR A 135 11.00 -15.21 -7.19
CA TYR A 135 10.19 -15.65 -8.32
C TYR A 135 9.45 -14.50 -9.00
N LEU A 136 8.87 -13.57 -8.24
CA LEU A 136 8.15 -12.42 -8.78
C LEU A 136 9.06 -11.53 -9.65
N PHE A 137 10.23 -11.17 -9.12
CA PHE A 137 11.11 -10.17 -9.75
C PHE A 137 12.04 -10.74 -10.81
N GLU A 138 12.49 -11.98 -10.66
CA GLU A 138 13.46 -12.58 -11.56
C GLU A 138 12.81 -13.43 -12.66
N GLN A 139 11.58 -13.88 -12.45
CA GLN A 139 10.91 -14.77 -13.40
C GLN A 139 9.57 -14.23 -13.84
N TYR A 140 8.58 -14.11 -12.95
CA TYR A 140 7.20 -13.86 -13.32
C TYR A 140 7.00 -12.54 -14.06
N ILE A 141 7.46 -11.41 -13.49
CA ILE A 141 7.34 -10.10 -14.15
C ILE A 141 8.08 -10.09 -15.49
N PRO A 142 9.40 -10.44 -15.58
CA PRO A 142 10.12 -10.45 -16.85
C PRO A 142 9.47 -11.34 -17.92
N GLN A 143 9.04 -12.54 -17.55
CA GLN A 143 8.42 -13.49 -18.49
C GLN A 143 7.03 -13.01 -18.95
N SER A 144 6.28 -12.28 -18.14
CA SER A 144 4.97 -11.76 -18.52
C SER A 144 5.05 -10.88 -19.79
N PHE A 145 6.17 -10.19 -20.00
CA PHE A 145 6.41 -9.36 -21.19
C PHE A 145 6.69 -10.17 -22.47
N GLN A 146 6.85 -11.47 -22.37
CA GLN A 146 6.91 -12.39 -23.51
C GLN A 146 5.53 -12.96 -23.88
N THR A 147 4.47 -12.51 -23.21
CA THR A 147 3.08 -12.94 -23.42
C THR A 147 2.23 -11.79 -23.96
N ALA A 148 1.02 -12.11 -24.38
CA ALA A 148 0.03 -11.09 -24.78
C ALA A 148 -0.53 -10.28 -23.60
N ASN A 149 -0.28 -10.71 -22.35
CA ASN A 149 -0.77 -10.07 -21.14
C ASN A 149 0.39 -9.73 -20.19
N PRO A 150 1.16 -8.64 -20.44
CA PRO A 150 2.26 -8.25 -19.57
C PRO A 150 1.76 -7.63 -18.25
N LEU A 151 2.46 -7.92 -17.15
CA LEU A 151 2.23 -7.26 -15.87
C LEU A 151 3.07 -5.96 -15.81
N HIS A 152 2.43 -4.84 -16.08
CA HIS A 152 3.07 -3.52 -16.01
C HIS A 152 3.40 -3.11 -14.58
N LEU A 153 4.42 -2.26 -14.44
CA LEU A 153 4.86 -1.78 -13.14
C LEU A 153 4.68 -0.28 -13.00
N SER A 154 4.49 0.15 -11.76
CA SER A 154 4.58 1.54 -11.35
C SER A 154 5.05 1.66 -9.90
N GLY A 155 5.48 2.85 -9.52
CA GLY A 155 5.63 3.25 -8.12
C GLY A 155 4.55 4.25 -7.75
N PHE A 156 4.35 4.45 -6.46
CA PHE A 156 3.48 5.52 -5.97
C PHE A 156 4.06 6.26 -4.77
N ASP A 157 5.26 5.91 -4.30
CA ASP A 157 5.92 6.59 -3.18
C ASP A 157 6.63 7.87 -3.64
N SER A 158 6.57 8.88 -2.80
CA SER A 158 7.22 10.18 -3.01
C SER A 158 8.73 10.21 -2.72
N GLN A 159 9.31 9.09 -2.36
CA GLN A 159 10.74 8.96 -2.03
C GLN A 159 11.59 8.75 -3.29
N HIS A 160 11.91 9.84 -3.99
CA HIS A 160 12.61 9.85 -5.29
C HIS A 160 14.14 9.76 -5.16
N TYR A 161 14.68 8.64 -4.68
CA TYR A 161 16.14 8.47 -4.53
C TYR A 161 16.69 7.14 -5.08
N LEU A 162 15.86 6.32 -5.70
CA LEU A 162 16.29 5.06 -6.28
C LEU A 162 17.00 5.27 -7.63
N GLY A 163 17.45 4.19 -8.26
CA GLY A 163 18.40 4.20 -9.37
C GLY A 163 18.13 5.25 -10.43
N TYR A 164 16.98 5.20 -11.08
CA TYR A 164 16.63 6.12 -12.15
C TYR A 164 16.50 7.57 -11.66
N SER A 165 15.76 7.79 -10.58
CA SER A 165 15.57 9.11 -10.01
C SER A 165 16.89 9.76 -9.58
N TYR A 166 17.75 9.00 -8.92
CA TYR A 166 19.06 9.48 -8.51
C TYR A 166 19.91 9.98 -9.69
N LEU A 167 19.86 9.28 -10.83
CA LEU A 167 20.67 9.59 -12.02
C LEU A 167 20.05 10.65 -12.92
N HIS A 168 18.72 10.70 -13.02
CA HIS A 168 18.05 11.43 -14.10
C HIS A 168 17.13 12.55 -13.63
N LEU A 169 16.53 12.49 -12.42
CA LEU A 169 15.47 13.39 -11.99
C LEU A 169 15.87 14.87 -12.08
N ARG A 170 17.08 15.24 -11.64
CA ARG A 170 17.56 16.63 -11.75
C ARG A 170 17.63 17.11 -13.21
N THR A 171 18.19 16.32 -14.09
CA THR A 171 18.37 16.68 -15.50
C THR A 171 17.03 16.74 -16.24
N ASP A 172 16.15 15.81 -15.95
CA ASP A 172 14.82 15.77 -16.57
C ASP A 172 13.94 16.91 -16.05
N LEU A 173 14.05 17.26 -14.75
CA LEU A 173 13.41 18.41 -14.16
C LEU A 173 13.90 19.72 -14.81
N ASP A 174 15.22 19.88 -15.00
CA ASP A 174 15.79 21.03 -15.69
C ASP A 174 15.20 21.19 -17.11
N ARG A 175 15.18 20.11 -17.87
CA ARG A 175 14.60 20.06 -19.22
C ARG A 175 13.12 20.47 -19.22
N TYR A 176 12.36 19.92 -18.28
CA TYR A 176 10.95 20.27 -18.11
C TYR A 176 10.75 21.75 -17.77
N LEU A 177 11.48 22.28 -16.79
CA LEU A 177 11.34 23.67 -16.36
C LEU A 177 11.74 24.67 -17.46
N VAL A 178 12.76 24.35 -18.23
CA VAL A 178 13.17 25.16 -19.40
C VAL A 178 12.09 25.13 -20.48
N SER A 179 11.60 23.93 -20.86
CA SER A 179 10.60 23.80 -21.91
C SER A 179 9.25 24.42 -21.54
N ALA A 180 8.87 24.41 -20.27
CA ALA A 180 7.66 25.05 -19.75
C ALA A 180 7.82 26.57 -19.52
N GLY A 181 9.01 27.16 -19.76
CA GLY A 181 9.29 28.58 -19.48
C GLY A 181 9.37 28.95 -18.00
N ILE A 182 9.32 27.96 -17.11
CA ILE A 182 9.35 28.17 -15.64
C ILE A 182 10.74 28.59 -15.16
N ALA A 183 11.79 28.08 -15.81
CA ALA A 183 13.18 28.45 -15.49
C ALA A 183 13.41 30.01 -15.53
N ASN A 184 12.75 30.69 -16.46
CA ASN A 184 12.85 32.16 -16.62
C ASN A 184 12.09 32.95 -15.54
N GLN A 185 11.27 32.30 -14.72
CA GLN A 185 10.52 32.96 -13.62
C GLN A 185 11.34 33.03 -12.32
N PHE A 186 12.51 32.37 -12.27
CA PHE A 186 13.41 32.49 -11.13
C PHE A 186 14.04 33.88 -11.08
N PRO A 187 14.31 34.42 -9.87
CA PRO A 187 14.85 35.78 -9.68
C PRO A 187 16.18 36.03 -10.43
N SER A 188 16.96 34.97 -10.66
CA SER A 188 18.20 35.02 -11.44
C SER A 188 18.59 33.61 -11.91
N PRO A 189 19.45 33.47 -12.94
CA PRO A 189 20.04 32.20 -13.32
C PRO A 189 20.76 31.49 -12.15
N ALA A 190 21.42 32.25 -11.27
CA ALA A 190 22.07 31.71 -10.08
C ALA A 190 21.07 31.07 -9.11
N ALA A 191 19.93 31.72 -8.85
CA ALA A 191 18.87 31.17 -7.99
C ALA A 191 18.27 29.89 -8.57
N TYR A 192 18.09 29.83 -9.89
CA TYR A 192 17.66 28.63 -10.58
C TYR A 192 18.64 27.47 -10.40
N GLN A 193 19.94 27.71 -10.60
CA GLN A 193 20.98 26.69 -10.41
C GLN A 193 21.08 26.24 -8.95
N GLN A 194 20.91 27.12 -7.98
CA GLN A 194 20.86 26.79 -6.55
C GLN A 194 19.66 25.88 -6.25
N PHE A 195 18.50 26.13 -6.83
CA PHE A 195 17.33 25.26 -6.72
C PHE A 195 17.62 23.85 -7.25
N LEU A 196 18.14 23.73 -8.48
CA LEU A 196 18.47 22.42 -9.07
C LEU A 196 19.53 21.66 -8.25
N ALA A 197 20.54 22.37 -7.72
CA ALA A 197 21.54 21.79 -6.83
C ALA A 197 20.91 21.29 -5.51
N ALA A 198 19.95 22.05 -4.98
CA ALA A 198 19.24 21.65 -3.76
C ALA A 198 18.33 20.43 -3.98
N VAL A 199 17.66 20.33 -5.12
CA VAL A 199 16.92 19.11 -5.52
C VAL A 199 17.87 17.90 -5.59
N GLN A 200 19.02 18.03 -6.26
CA GLN A 200 20.01 16.95 -6.33
C GLN A 200 20.56 16.57 -4.96
N GLY A 201 20.87 17.56 -4.12
CA GLY A 201 21.32 17.31 -2.74
C GLY A 201 20.28 16.53 -1.94
N ARG A 202 19.00 16.87 -2.09
CA ARG A 202 17.91 16.17 -1.39
C ARG A 202 17.73 14.72 -1.85
N ILE A 203 17.83 14.48 -3.15
CA ILE A 203 17.79 13.11 -3.74
C ILE A 203 19.00 12.29 -3.23
N ALA A 204 20.17 12.92 -3.17
CA ALA A 204 21.40 12.25 -2.77
C ALA A 204 21.48 11.94 -1.28
N GLU A 205 20.77 12.69 -0.41
CA GLU A 205 20.85 12.60 1.05
C GLU A 205 20.63 11.16 1.58
N MET A 206 19.71 10.41 0.95
CA MET A 206 19.41 9.03 1.37
C MET A 206 20.53 8.01 1.03
N ARG A 207 21.44 8.39 0.14
CA ARG A 207 22.59 7.56 -0.27
C ARG A 207 23.90 8.07 0.33
N THR A 208 23.99 9.37 0.53
CA THR A 208 25.17 10.09 1.00
C THR A 208 24.74 11.08 2.06
N PRO A 209 24.69 10.69 3.33
CA PRO A 209 24.32 11.58 4.44
C PRO A 209 25.18 12.85 4.41
N GLY A 210 24.54 14.02 4.57
CA GLY A 210 25.17 15.34 4.49
C GLY A 210 25.23 15.92 3.07
N ALA A 211 24.70 15.24 2.05
CA ALA A 211 24.59 15.79 0.70
C ALA A 211 23.62 16.98 0.62
N PHE A 212 22.59 16.97 1.47
CA PHE A 212 21.62 18.09 1.59
C PHE A 212 22.02 19.06 2.72
N ARG A 213 22.80 20.04 2.37
CA ARG A 213 23.35 21.01 3.32
C ARG A 213 22.31 22.04 3.81
N PRO A 214 22.51 22.65 4.98
CA PRO A 214 21.58 23.66 5.53
C PRO A 214 21.32 24.86 4.59
N ASP A 215 22.32 25.28 3.82
CA ASP A 215 22.23 26.38 2.84
C ASP A 215 21.32 26.05 1.63
N MET A 216 21.06 24.77 1.37
CA MET A 216 20.16 24.29 0.31
C MET A 216 18.66 24.34 0.69
N ARG A 217 18.32 24.45 1.99
CA ARG A 217 16.92 24.38 2.46
C ARG A 217 16.07 25.52 1.89
N LYS A 218 16.56 26.77 1.95
CA LYS A 218 15.83 27.94 1.44
C LYS A 218 15.69 27.91 -0.09
N PRO A 219 16.75 27.70 -0.90
CA PRO A 219 16.62 27.52 -2.34
C PRO A 219 15.63 26.43 -2.74
N LEU A 220 15.62 25.28 -2.05
CA LEU A 220 14.67 24.21 -2.31
C LEU A 220 13.24 24.65 -2.03
N LYS A 221 12.97 25.21 -0.86
CA LYS A 221 11.62 25.67 -0.45
C LYS A 221 11.08 26.72 -1.42
N ASP A 222 11.84 27.77 -1.69
CA ASP A 222 11.43 28.87 -2.55
C ASP A 222 11.20 28.39 -4.00
N GLY A 223 12.12 27.57 -4.51
CA GLY A 223 11.99 27.00 -5.85
C GLY A 223 10.80 26.07 -6.00
N LEU A 224 10.54 25.18 -5.03
CA LEU A 224 9.35 24.30 -5.03
C LEU A 224 8.06 25.12 -5.00
N GLN A 225 8.02 26.23 -4.24
CA GLN A 225 6.87 27.13 -4.21
C GLN A 225 6.63 27.78 -5.56
N LEU A 226 7.67 28.35 -6.17
CA LEU A 226 7.60 29.00 -7.49
C LEU A 226 7.13 28.01 -8.56
N VAL A 227 7.74 26.84 -8.63
CA VAL A 227 7.40 25.81 -9.62
C VAL A 227 5.95 25.35 -9.46
N SER A 228 5.48 25.10 -8.22
CA SER A 228 4.10 24.69 -7.98
C SER A 228 3.09 25.77 -8.40
N GLN A 229 3.40 27.05 -8.16
CA GLN A 229 2.53 28.17 -8.59
C GLN A 229 2.46 28.26 -10.12
N ALA A 230 3.61 28.12 -10.80
CA ALA A 230 3.66 28.13 -12.26
C ALA A 230 2.91 26.95 -12.89
N GLN A 231 3.05 25.73 -12.33
CA GLN A 231 2.32 24.54 -12.76
C GLN A 231 0.81 24.71 -12.59
N LEU A 232 0.36 25.28 -11.46
CA LEU A 232 -1.04 25.56 -11.20
C LEU A 232 -1.61 26.58 -12.21
N ALA A 233 -0.88 27.66 -12.47
CA ALA A 233 -1.28 28.69 -13.44
C ALA A 233 -1.35 28.15 -14.88
N ALA A 234 -0.49 27.20 -15.22
CA ALA A 234 -0.47 26.53 -16.51
C ALA A 234 -1.48 25.36 -16.64
N HIS A 235 -2.20 25.02 -15.57
CA HIS A 235 -3.06 23.82 -15.50
C HIS A 235 -2.31 22.54 -15.92
N ASP A 236 -1.07 22.35 -15.46
CA ASP A 236 -0.24 21.21 -15.82
C ASP A 236 -0.85 19.89 -15.31
N THR A 237 -1.22 19.00 -16.22
CA THR A 237 -1.79 17.67 -15.95
C THR A 237 -0.79 16.54 -16.11
N SER A 238 0.48 16.85 -16.36
CA SER A 238 1.57 15.86 -16.42
C SER A 238 1.87 15.23 -15.05
N ALA A 239 2.84 14.32 -14.99
CA ALA A 239 3.31 13.78 -13.71
C ALA A 239 4.16 14.77 -12.90
N TRP A 240 4.66 15.85 -13.49
CA TRP A 240 5.57 16.78 -12.82
C TRP A 240 5.01 17.46 -11.58
N PRO A 241 3.74 17.90 -11.52
CA PRO A 241 3.17 18.43 -10.28
C PRO A 241 3.25 17.44 -9.11
N LEU A 242 3.05 16.14 -9.39
CA LEU A 242 3.15 15.08 -8.37
C LEU A 242 4.61 14.82 -7.95
N VAL A 243 5.54 14.87 -8.88
CA VAL A 243 6.97 14.75 -8.58
C VAL A 243 7.44 15.93 -7.71
N ILE A 244 7.04 17.16 -8.03
CA ILE A 244 7.35 18.36 -7.23
C ILE A 244 6.74 18.24 -5.84
N GLU A 245 5.48 17.82 -5.72
CA GLU A 245 4.84 17.58 -4.41
C GLU A 245 5.52 16.44 -3.63
N GLY A 246 5.96 15.39 -4.32
CA GLY A 246 6.75 14.32 -3.72
C GLY A 246 8.06 14.82 -3.11
N ILE A 247 8.81 15.65 -3.85
CA ILE A 247 10.05 16.29 -3.33
C ILE A 247 9.71 17.16 -2.12
N ARG A 248 8.61 17.90 -2.15
CA ARG A 248 8.13 18.73 -1.05
C ARG A 248 7.80 17.87 0.18
N ALA A 249 6.97 16.87 0.01
CA ALA A 249 6.53 15.98 1.10
C ALA A 249 7.70 15.29 1.82
N PHE A 250 8.75 14.99 1.05
CA PHE A 250 9.96 14.36 1.56
C PHE A 250 10.96 15.35 2.20
N SER A 251 10.82 16.65 1.93
CA SER A 251 11.87 17.64 2.26
C SER A 251 11.51 18.64 3.37
N LEU A 252 10.22 18.88 3.59
CA LEU A 252 9.77 19.96 4.44
C LEU A 252 9.11 19.42 5.72
N GLU A 253 9.83 19.48 6.81
CA GLU A 253 9.37 19.07 8.16
C GLU A 253 8.49 20.15 8.84
N GLU A 254 7.69 20.93 8.11
CA GLU A 254 6.92 22.03 8.70
C GLU A 254 5.50 21.61 9.09
N ARG A 255 5.20 21.56 10.40
CA ARG A 255 3.87 21.55 11.07
C ARG A 255 2.98 20.32 10.91
N VAL A 256 3.25 19.44 9.95
CA VAL A 256 2.56 18.15 9.79
C VAL A 256 3.62 17.07 9.87
N PRO A 257 3.40 15.95 10.58
CA PRO A 257 4.33 14.84 10.53
C PRO A 257 4.66 14.51 9.08
N SER A 258 5.93 14.41 8.74
CA SER A 258 6.43 14.14 7.38
C SER A 258 5.77 12.89 6.76
N GLU A 259 5.43 11.92 7.61
CA GLU A 259 4.68 10.72 7.23
C GLU A 259 3.30 11.03 6.66
N TRP A 260 2.56 12.02 7.18
CA TRP A 260 1.23 12.36 6.64
C TRP A 260 1.32 13.02 5.26
N ALA A 261 2.33 13.85 5.04
CA ALA A 261 2.59 14.46 3.74
C ALA A 261 2.97 13.37 2.71
N ARG A 262 3.81 12.39 3.11
CA ARG A 262 4.17 11.24 2.29
C ARG A 262 2.95 10.40 1.93
N ASP A 263 2.12 10.00 2.91
CA ASP A 263 0.91 9.21 2.68
C ASP A 263 -0.09 9.93 1.75
N LYS A 264 -0.21 11.26 1.89
CA LYS A 264 -1.04 12.06 0.97
C LYS A 264 -0.49 12.05 -0.45
N ALA A 265 0.81 12.28 -0.62
CA ALA A 265 1.46 12.22 -1.93
C ALA A 265 1.33 10.84 -2.58
N MET A 266 1.48 9.76 -1.80
CA MET A 266 1.26 8.39 -2.26
C MET A 266 -0.17 8.18 -2.78
N ALA A 267 -1.18 8.71 -2.07
CA ALA A 267 -2.57 8.63 -2.50
C ALA A 267 -2.83 9.41 -3.79
N ASP A 268 -2.25 10.59 -3.94
CA ASP A 268 -2.40 11.43 -5.13
C ASP A 268 -1.69 10.78 -6.34
N ASN A 269 -0.50 10.21 -6.14
CA ASN A 269 0.20 9.41 -7.15
C ASN A 269 -0.64 8.22 -7.61
N LEU A 270 -1.24 7.47 -6.68
CA LEU A 270 -2.11 6.34 -7.02
C LEU A 270 -3.35 6.78 -7.80
N LYS A 271 -3.97 7.92 -7.45
CA LYS A 271 -5.08 8.50 -8.22
C LYS A 271 -4.65 8.83 -9.65
N PHE A 272 -3.48 9.45 -9.84
CA PHE A 272 -2.93 9.73 -11.15
C PHE A 272 -2.74 8.46 -11.99
N LEU A 273 -2.24 7.39 -11.39
CA LEU A 273 -2.10 6.11 -12.09
C LEU A 273 -3.44 5.63 -12.63
N LEU A 274 -4.53 5.76 -11.86
CA LEU A 274 -5.86 5.27 -12.19
C LEU A 274 -6.67 6.18 -13.11
N THR A 275 -6.41 7.51 -13.09
CA THR A 275 -7.18 8.49 -13.85
C THR A 275 -6.50 8.91 -15.14
N THR A 276 -5.19 8.79 -15.20
CA THR A 276 -4.40 9.34 -16.32
C THR A 276 -3.58 8.27 -17.02
N ARG A 277 -2.74 7.54 -16.25
CA ARG A 277 -1.77 6.64 -16.85
C ARG A 277 -2.36 5.27 -17.23
N TYR A 278 -3.16 4.68 -16.34
CA TYR A 278 -3.76 3.35 -16.48
C TYR A 278 -5.28 3.42 -16.25
N LYS A 279 -5.94 4.38 -16.90
CA LYS A 279 -7.35 4.72 -16.65
C LYS A 279 -8.33 3.55 -16.83
N ASP A 280 -7.99 2.57 -17.65
CA ASP A 280 -8.84 1.41 -17.94
C ASP A 280 -8.33 0.11 -17.27
N ALA A 281 -7.20 0.16 -16.54
CA ALA A 281 -6.60 -1.00 -15.91
C ALA A 281 -7.13 -1.28 -14.50
N LYS A 282 -6.97 -2.53 -14.06
CA LYS A 282 -7.05 -2.94 -12.68
C LYS A 282 -5.64 -2.94 -12.07
N ILE A 283 -5.47 -2.36 -10.88
CA ILE A 283 -4.17 -2.13 -10.25
C ILE A 283 -4.06 -2.89 -8.93
N ILE A 284 -2.97 -3.66 -8.78
CA ILE A 284 -2.55 -4.24 -7.50
C ILE A 284 -1.60 -3.25 -6.84
N VAL A 285 -1.84 -2.92 -5.57
CA VAL A 285 -0.97 -2.08 -4.74
C VAL A 285 -0.22 -2.96 -3.75
N TRP A 286 1.10 -2.89 -3.78
CA TRP A 286 1.98 -3.58 -2.84
C TRP A 286 2.55 -2.58 -1.85
N ALA A 287 2.14 -2.66 -0.58
CA ALA A 287 2.57 -1.75 0.48
C ALA A 287 2.54 -2.39 1.87
N ALA A 288 3.04 -1.68 2.89
CA ALA A 288 2.84 -2.04 4.27
C ALA A 288 1.37 -1.86 4.70
N ASN A 289 0.91 -2.67 5.66
CA ASN A 289 -0.40 -2.56 6.27
C ASN A 289 -0.75 -1.13 6.67
N GLN A 290 0.19 -0.42 7.28
CA GLN A 290 -0.07 0.93 7.79
C GLN A 290 -0.42 1.92 6.69
N HIS A 291 0.11 1.77 5.47
CA HIS A 291 -0.18 2.70 4.37
C HIS A 291 -1.53 2.42 3.71
N ILE A 292 -1.97 1.16 3.66
CA ILE A 292 -3.22 0.77 3.00
C ILE A 292 -4.47 0.96 3.86
N MET A 293 -4.34 1.24 5.16
CA MET A 293 -5.46 1.43 6.08
C MET A 293 -6.42 2.52 5.62
N LYS A 294 -7.71 2.21 5.57
CA LYS A 294 -8.77 3.17 5.29
C LYS A 294 -9.49 3.62 6.56
N ARG A 295 -10.21 4.77 6.49
CA ARG A 295 -11.01 5.36 7.59
C ARG A 295 -10.23 5.66 8.87
N THR A 296 -8.91 5.81 8.80
CA THR A 296 -8.09 6.10 9.98
C THR A 296 -8.36 7.50 10.57
N ASP A 297 -8.95 8.40 9.81
CA ASP A 297 -9.44 9.71 10.25
C ASP A 297 -10.71 9.62 11.12
N GLN A 298 -11.43 8.50 11.09
CA GLN A 298 -12.62 8.22 11.89
C GLN A 298 -12.29 7.48 13.20
N LEU A 299 -11.04 7.11 13.43
CA LEU A 299 -10.60 6.46 14.66
C LEU A 299 -10.71 7.43 15.86
N PRO A 300 -10.93 6.91 17.10
CA PRO A 300 -11.02 7.72 18.31
C PRO A 300 -9.85 8.70 18.45
N LYS A 301 -10.12 9.96 18.81
CA LYS A 301 -9.11 11.02 18.98
C LYS A 301 -8.46 10.97 20.37
N GLY A 302 -7.26 11.53 20.46
CA GLY A 302 -6.64 11.87 21.74
C GLY A 302 -5.66 10.85 22.30
N GLN A 303 -5.12 9.96 21.47
CA GLN A 303 -4.16 8.94 21.90
C GLN A 303 -2.88 8.97 21.03
N LYS A 304 -1.76 8.45 21.58
CA LYS A 304 -0.50 8.28 20.80
C LYS A 304 -0.71 7.48 19.50
N VAL A 305 -1.74 6.66 19.44
CA VAL A 305 -2.24 5.96 18.24
C VAL A 305 -2.56 6.93 17.09
N ASP A 306 -3.01 8.15 17.38
CA ASP A 306 -3.31 9.17 16.38
C ASP A 306 -2.12 9.48 15.46
N LEU A 307 -0.92 9.54 16.02
CA LEU A 307 0.29 9.86 15.23
C LEU A 307 0.70 8.71 14.31
N ILE A 308 0.48 7.46 14.72
CA ILE A 308 0.89 6.26 13.99
C ILE A 308 -0.14 5.85 12.95
N LEU A 309 -1.43 5.94 13.28
CA LEU A 309 -2.51 5.36 12.47
C LEU A 309 -3.25 6.38 11.62
N ARG A 310 -3.24 7.68 11.99
CA ARG A 310 -4.05 8.70 11.33
C ARG A 310 -3.47 9.12 9.98
N ASN A 311 -4.38 9.51 9.05
CA ASN A 311 -4.01 10.10 7.76
C ASN A 311 -3.13 9.20 6.88
N LYS A 312 -3.47 7.95 6.76
CA LYS A 312 -2.77 6.98 5.91
C LYS A 312 -3.17 7.08 4.42
N MET A 313 -2.33 6.57 3.55
CA MET A 313 -2.54 6.59 2.10
C MET A 313 -3.91 6.01 1.71
N GLY A 314 -4.25 4.83 2.22
CA GLY A 314 -5.54 4.19 1.97
C GLY A 314 -6.72 5.05 2.42
N THR A 315 -6.58 5.81 3.54
CA THR A 315 -7.58 6.76 4.00
C THR A 315 -7.73 7.93 3.04
N TYR A 316 -6.62 8.59 2.65
CA TYR A 316 -6.66 9.71 1.69
C TYR A 316 -7.23 9.28 0.33
N PHE A 317 -6.89 8.07 -0.10
CA PHE A 317 -7.35 7.52 -1.37
C PHE A 317 -8.85 7.22 -1.35
N THR A 318 -9.34 6.56 -0.30
CA THR A 318 -10.74 6.10 -0.19
C THR A 318 -11.69 7.14 0.44
N ARG A 319 -11.24 8.37 0.73
CA ARG A 319 -12.16 9.49 1.08
C ARG A 319 -13.12 9.81 -0.04
N ASP A 320 -12.69 9.66 -1.28
CA ASP A 320 -13.57 9.74 -2.43
C ASP A 320 -14.42 8.47 -2.54
N PRO A 321 -15.76 8.59 -2.48
CA PRO A 321 -16.66 7.44 -2.54
C PRO A 321 -16.51 6.61 -3.83
N GLN A 322 -16.07 7.21 -4.95
CA GLN A 322 -15.80 6.50 -6.18
C GLN A 322 -14.67 5.48 -5.99
N TRP A 323 -13.56 5.90 -5.38
CA TRP A 323 -12.43 5.01 -5.12
C TRP A 323 -12.73 4.03 -4.00
N ALA A 324 -13.46 4.45 -2.97
CA ALA A 324 -13.88 3.55 -1.88
C ALA A 324 -14.65 2.33 -2.40
N LYS A 325 -15.56 2.53 -3.37
CA LYS A 325 -16.37 1.45 -3.96
C LYS A 325 -15.57 0.52 -4.90
N GLN A 326 -14.45 0.99 -5.43
CA GLN A 326 -13.63 0.27 -6.40
C GLN A 326 -12.38 -0.35 -5.78
N THR A 327 -12.22 -0.28 -4.46
CA THR A 327 -11.02 -0.73 -3.76
C THR A 327 -11.34 -1.84 -2.77
N TYR A 328 -10.54 -2.90 -2.81
CA TYR A 328 -10.49 -3.94 -1.78
C TYR A 328 -9.16 -3.88 -1.04
N VAL A 329 -9.19 -3.71 0.27
CA VAL A 329 -8.00 -3.60 1.12
C VAL A 329 -7.81 -4.88 1.90
N LEU A 330 -6.76 -5.63 1.60
CA LEU A 330 -6.38 -6.89 2.24
C LEU A 330 -5.22 -6.64 3.21
N GLY A 331 -5.52 -6.56 4.50
CA GLY A 331 -4.53 -6.52 5.56
C GLY A 331 -3.91 -7.89 5.82
N PHE A 332 -2.73 -7.91 6.42
CA PHE A 332 -2.04 -9.14 6.82
C PHE A 332 -1.87 -9.20 8.33
N ALA A 333 -2.05 -10.38 8.91
CA ALA A 333 -1.82 -10.63 10.32
C ALA A 333 -1.10 -11.97 10.54
N SER A 334 -0.25 -12.02 11.56
CA SER A 334 0.49 -13.22 11.93
C SER A 334 0.22 -13.61 13.39
N TYR A 335 0.30 -14.90 13.70
CA TYR A 335 0.08 -15.38 15.06
C TYR A 335 1.37 -15.33 15.90
N GLN A 336 2.44 -15.95 15.41
CA GLN A 336 3.74 -16.07 16.09
C GLN A 336 4.87 -16.22 15.08
N GLY A 337 6.09 -16.50 15.56
CA GLY A 337 7.26 -16.75 14.75
C GLY A 337 8.29 -15.62 14.84
N THR A 338 8.97 -15.33 13.75
CA THR A 338 10.01 -14.30 13.69
C THR A 338 9.79 -13.39 12.48
N SER A 339 10.18 -12.12 12.60
CA SER A 339 10.29 -11.18 11.50
C SER A 339 11.66 -10.52 11.51
N GLY A 340 12.07 -9.89 10.41
CA GLY A 340 13.37 -9.19 10.35
C GLY A 340 13.72 -8.78 8.93
N ARG A 341 14.08 -7.52 8.77
CA ARG A 341 14.47 -6.93 7.48
C ARG A 341 15.83 -7.42 7.04
N LEU A 342 16.06 -7.49 5.75
CA LEU A 342 17.35 -7.90 5.18
C LEU A 342 18.50 -7.05 5.72
N GLY A 343 19.53 -7.71 6.22
CA GLY A 343 20.71 -7.06 6.83
C GLY A 343 20.52 -6.62 8.27
N GLY A 344 19.34 -6.76 8.85
CA GLY A 344 19.05 -6.52 10.27
C GLY A 344 18.95 -7.82 11.08
N ALA A 345 18.89 -7.69 12.41
CA ALA A 345 18.59 -8.81 13.29
C ALA A 345 17.11 -9.21 13.16
N SER A 346 16.83 -10.52 13.20
CA SER A 346 15.47 -11.01 13.35
C SER A 346 14.98 -10.77 14.78
N TYR A 347 13.67 -10.59 14.93
CA TYR A 347 13.00 -10.41 16.21
C TYR A 347 11.76 -11.31 16.31
N PRO A 348 11.35 -11.72 17.51
CA PRO A 348 10.16 -12.53 17.69
C PRO A 348 8.90 -11.70 17.40
N VAL A 349 7.95 -12.30 16.68
CA VAL A 349 6.59 -11.76 16.53
C VAL A 349 5.93 -11.82 17.91
N GLN A 350 5.39 -10.71 18.38
CA GLN A 350 4.71 -10.63 19.68
C GLN A 350 3.55 -11.64 19.73
N ALA A 351 3.40 -12.34 20.87
CA ALA A 351 2.24 -13.18 21.10
C ALA A 351 0.94 -12.36 20.99
N PRO A 352 -0.13 -12.90 20.45
CA PRO A 352 -1.42 -12.22 20.40
C PRO A 352 -1.93 -11.91 21.81
N ASP A 353 -2.66 -10.81 21.96
CA ASP A 353 -3.47 -10.58 23.15
C ASP A 353 -4.49 -11.72 23.31
N GLN A 354 -4.76 -12.15 24.55
CA GLN A 354 -5.70 -13.25 24.81
C GLN A 354 -7.09 -13.04 24.18
N HIS A 355 -7.51 -11.79 23.96
CA HIS A 355 -8.75 -11.40 23.31
C HIS A 355 -8.54 -10.95 21.85
N GLY A 356 -7.33 -11.12 21.29
CA GLY A 356 -7.00 -10.75 19.93
C GLY A 356 -7.63 -11.68 18.88
N LEU A 357 -7.91 -11.12 17.71
CA LEU A 357 -8.49 -11.85 16.57
C LEU A 357 -7.67 -13.10 16.20
N GLU A 358 -6.36 -13.02 16.32
CA GLU A 358 -5.46 -14.12 15.95
C GLU A 358 -5.74 -15.41 16.74
N ASN A 359 -6.28 -15.28 17.98
CA ASN A 359 -6.72 -16.42 18.79
C ASN A 359 -8.09 -16.99 18.36
N TRP A 360 -8.86 -16.27 17.56
CA TRP A 360 -10.16 -16.72 17.07
C TRP A 360 -10.06 -17.50 15.76
N VAL A 361 -8.95 -17.35 15.03
CA VAL A 361 -8.69 -18.15 13.82
C VAL A 361 -8.52 -19.61 14.18
N PRO A 362 -9.19 -20.55 13.50
CA PRO A 362 -9.11 -21.99 13.79
C PRO A 362 -7.67 -22.48 13.90
N LYS A 363 -7.36 -23.22 14.98
CA LYS A 363 -5.98 -23.62 15.35
C LYS A 363 -5.26 -24.45 14.29
N GLY A 364 -5.99 -25.22 13.50
CA GLY A 364 -5.42 -26.08 12.45
C GLY A 364 -5.01 -25.35 11.17
N LEU A 365 -5.30 -24.06 11.02
CA LEU A 365 -4.98 -23.31 9.81
C LEU A 365 -3.57 -22.76 9.87
N ALA A 366 -2.73 -23.13 8.90
CA ALA A 366 -1.44 -22.49 8.67
C ALA A 366 -1.62 -21.10 8.05
N TYR A 367 -2.52 -21.01 7.07
CA TYR A 367 -2.90 -19.77 6.38
C TYR A 367 -4.41 -19.69 6.28
N GLY A 368 -4.95 -18.48 6.35
CA GLY A 368 -6.39 -18.28 6.25
C GLY A 368 -6.74 -16.92 5.64
N PHE A 369 -7.92 -16.88 5.05
CA PHE A 369 -8.52 -15.65 4.54
C PHE A 369 -9.84 -15.38 5.24
N LEU A 370 -10.09 -14.12 5.60
CA LEU A 370 -11.32 -13.65 6.23
C LEU A 370 -11.83 -12.41 5.49
N ASP A 371 -13.10 -12.43 5.07
CA ASP A 371 -13.76 -11.29 4.43
C ASP A 371 -14.61 -10.51 5.44
N PHE A 372 -14.17 -9.30 5.78
CA PHE A 372 -14.96 -8.40 6.63
C PHE A 372 -16.10 -7.71 5.87
N THR A 373 -16.02 -7.61 4.54
CA THR A 373 -17.11 -6.95 3.78
C THR A 373 -18.41 -7.75 3.86
N ALA A 374 -18.32 -9.09 3.89
CA ALA A 374 -19.46 -9.97 4.10
C ALA A 374 -20.07 -9.77 5.50
N TYR A 375 -19.24 -9.70 6.55
CA TYR A 375 -19.67 -9.36 7.90
C TYR A 375 -20.39 -8.02 7.94
N ASN A 376 -19.79 -6.98 7.39
CA ASN A 376 -20.33 -5.62 7.41
C ASN A 376 -21.69 -5.52 6.70
N LYS A 377 -21.88 -6.27 5.61
CA LYS A 377 -23.17 -6.35 4.89
C LYS A 377 -24.22 -7.12 5.70
N GLN A 378 -23.85 -8.27 6.26
CA GLN A 378 -24.78 -9.16 6.95
C GLN A 378 -25.36 -8.54 8.22
N PHE A 379 -24.52 -7.85 8.99
CA PHE A 379 -24.91 -7.37 10.32
C PHE A 379 -25.26 -5.89 10.35
N ASN A 380 -25.14 -5.17 9.24
CA ASN A 380 -25.35 -3.72 9.15
C ASN A 380 -24.71 -2.97 10.35
N SER A 381 -23.61 -3.52 10.87
CA SER A 381 -22.93 -3.04 12.07
C SER A 381 -21.65 -2.34 11.66
N PRO A 382 -21.62 -1.01 11.66
CA PRO A 382 -20.46 -0.27 11.17
C PRO A 382 -19.27 -0.34 12.15
N SER A 383 -19.44 -0.91 13.34
CA SER A 383 -18.37 -0.91 14.34
C SER A 383 -18.40 -2.18 15.18
N ALA A 384 -17.43 -3.05 14.91
CA ALA A 384 -17.10 -4.19 15.76
C ALA A 384 -15.65 -4.00 16.26
N PRO A 385 -15.43 -3.22 17.35
CA PRO A 385 -14.08 -3.00 17.85
C PRO A 385 -13.49 -4.28 18.43
N PHE A 386 -12.26 -4.63 18.02
CA PHE A 386 -11.53 -5.78 18.53
C PHE A 386 -10.02 -5.54 18.55
N LEU A 387 -9.27 -6.41 19.21
CA LEU A 387 -7.82 -6.37 19.24
C LEU A 387 -7.24 -7.16 18.07
N LEU A 388 -6.24 -6.58 17.43
CA LEU A 388 -5.49 -7.17 16.33
C LEU A 388 -4.07 -6.63 16.39
N LYS A 389 -3.07 -7.47 16.11
CA LYS A 389 -1.69 -7.00 15.87
C LYS A 389 -1.62 -6.34 14.50
N SER A 390 -1.93 -5.05 14.46
CA SER A 390 -1.89 -4.25 13.27
C SER A 390 -1.63 -2.77 13.64
N PRO A 391 -0.95 -2.03 12.80
CA PRO A 391 -0.44 -2.38 11.46
C PRO A 391 0.85 -3.20 11.45
N SER A 392 1.47 -3.47 12.61
CA SER A 392 2.73 -4.17 12.76
C SER A 392 2.57 -5.47 13.56
N HIS A 393 3.66 -6.12 13.97
CA HIS A 393 3.65 -7.32 14.80
C HIS A 393 3.32 -7.08 16.28
N TYR A 394 2.93 -5.86 16.63
CA TYR A 394 2.56 -5.49 18.00
C TYR A 394 1.08 -5.23 18.10
N THR A 395 0.43 -5.77 19.13
CA THR A 395 -0.93 -5.36 19.48
C THR A 395 -0.90 -3.92 19.97
N ILE A 396 -1.75 -3.08 19.40
CA ILE A 396 -2.00 -1.76 19.97
C ILE A 396 -2.59 -1.97 21.36
N PRO A 397 -1.94 -1.47 22.44
CA PRO A 397 -2.38 -1.77 23.80
C PRO A 397 -3.86 -1.45 24.00
N ALA A 398 -4.57 -2.33 24.74
CA ALA A 398 -6.00 -2.19 25.03
C ALA A 398 -6.37 -0.92 25.82
N ARG A 399 -5.38 -0.24 26.43
CA ARG A 399 -5.56 1.12 27.01
C ARG A 399 -5.88 2.19 25.94
N PHE A 400 -5.64 1.90 24.69
CA PHE A 400 -6.16 2.64 23.55
C PHE A 400 -7.51 2.03 23.20
N ALA A 401 -8.53 2.85 22.94
CA ALA A 401 -9.87 2.36 22.61
C ALA A 401 -9.80 1.28 21.52
N PRO A 402 -10.60 0.22 21.64
CA PRO A 402 -10.66 -0.82 20.61
C PRO A 402 -10.92 -0.23 19.22
N ILE A 403 -10.27 -0.78 18.20
CA ILE A 403 -10.34 -0.29 16.83
C ILE A 403 -11.30 -1.19 16.04
N PRO A 404 -12.22 -0.63 15.24
CA PRO A 404 -13.06 -1.40 14.33
C PRO A 404 -12.29 -1.82 13.08
N TRP A 405 -11.39 -2.79 13.21
CA TRP A 405 -10.51 -3.26 12.13
C TRP A 405 -11.27 -3.77 10.91
N ASN A 406 -12.50 -4.24 11.08
CA ASN A 406 -13.42 -4.61 10.00
C ASN A 406 -13.82 -3.43 9.09
N LEU A 407 -13.56 -2.20 9.51
CA LEU A 407 -13.74 -0.99 8.70
C LEU A 407 -12.43 -0.44 8.14
N VAL A 408 -11.31 -0.84 8.74
CA VAL A 408 -9.97 -0.43 8.32
C VAL A 408 -9.47 -1.28 7.15
N TYR A 409 -9.73 -2.58 7.20
CA TYR A 409 -9.48 -3.53 6.11
C TYR A 409 -10.79 -4.12 5.60
N ASP A 410 -10.86 -4.48 4.32
CA ASP A 410 -11.98 -5.23 3.74
C ASP A 410 -11.87 -6.72 4.00
N GLY A 411 -10.65 -7.22 4.09
CA GLY A 411 -10.33 -8.58 4.47
C GLY A 411 -8.99 -8.69 5.17
N LEU A 412 -8.73 -9.87 5.70
CA LEU A 412 -7.50 -10.20 6.40
C LEU A 412 -6.91 -11.50 5.87
N PHE A 413 -5.64 -11.47 5.50
CA PHE A 413 -4.85 -12.67 5.23
C PHE A 413 -4.08 -13.04 6.49
N PHE A 414 -4.33 -14.23 7.02
CA PHE A 414 -3.75 -14.72 8.26
C PHE A 414 -2.62 -15.72 7.99
N ILE A 415 -1.52 -15.58 8.74
CA ILE A 415 -0.34 -16.45 8.70
C ILE A 415 -0.06 -16.93 10.12
N ARG A 416 -0.10 -18.26 10.34
CA ARG A 416 0.12 -18.84 11.68
C ARG A 416 1.55 -18.65 12.15
N GLU A 417 2.51 -18.99 11.31
CA GLU A 417 3.93 -18.97 11.64
C GLU A 417 4.67 -18.03 10.68
N MET A 418 5.05 -16.86 11.17
CA MET A 418 5.85 -15.89 10.43
C MET A 418 7.33 -16.26 10.51
N GLN A 419 8.07 -15.99 9.46
CA GLN A 419 9.51 -16.17 9.39
C GLN A 419 10.16 -14.91 8.80
N ALA A 420 11.29 -14.50 9.40
CA ALA A 420 12.09 -13.43 8.83
C ALA A 420 12.55 -13.78 7.41
N THR A 421 12.40 -12.83 6.49
CA THR A 421 12.85 -13.04 5.11
C THR A 421 14.37 -13.23 5.04
N LYS A 422 14.83 -14.01 4.07
CA LYS A 422 16.24 -14.24 3.80
C LYS A 422 16.67 -13.51 2.53
N LYS A 423 17.95 -13.17 2.46
CA LYS A 423 18.52 -12.61 1.25
C LYS A 423 18.53 -13.68 0.15
N SER A 424 18.16 -13.28 -1.07
CA SER A 424 18.39 -14.09 -2.27
C SER A 424 19.90 -14.29 -2.49
N GLU A 425 20.28 -15.52 -2.76
CA GLU A 425 21.68 -15.87 -3.08
C GLU A 425 22.10 -15.32 -4.46
#